data_69d100b29047db147500ee562137c2d5
#
_entry.id   69d100b29047db147500ee562137c2d5
#
_cell.length_a   1.000
_cell.length_b   1.000
_cell.length_c   1.000
_cell.angle_alpha   90.00
_cell.angle_beta   90.00
_cell.angle_gamma   90.00
#
_symmetry.space_group_name_H-M   'P 1'
#
loop_
_entity.id
_entity.type
_entity.pdbx_description
1 polymer ?
#
loop_
_entity_poly.entity_id
_entity_poly.type
_entity_poly.pdbx_seq_one_letter_code
_entity_poly.pdbx_strand_id
1 'polypeptide(L)'
;MLESKEWLQHAQSLPEGGSRKIPHDCGPGDCLHINHKRDGWAAYCHRCAYKGWVPRPAESLTERLARLRRIQAAEEAVAASPALPLPAEKNPSAWPLEARVWLYRAGIANQEIEALGFYWNPRMQRVVLPVRDKLGDVMYWQARTLDKTNPRKYLNPNVDKRRLVARYGDGPLIVLTEDLLSAYKVATRGRVAGWCLLGTKISDWIAAELIRSGKPVAVWLDPDKVGQTNAAKIIKQLRAYGIAARNVVSSKDPKLLQREEIACLIARCATK
;
A
#
# COMPACT_ATOMS: atom_id res chain seq x y z
N MET A 1 -31.26 5.68 -25.33
CA MET A 1 -29.82 5.59 -25.00
C MET A 1 -29.28 7.00 -25.00
N LEU A 2 -28.36 7.34 -24.08
CA LEU A 2 -27.77 8.70 -24.04
C LEU A 2 -26.74 8.84 -25.16
N GLU A 3 -26.77 9.97 -25.88
CA GLU A 3 -25.71 10.31 -26.84
C GLU A 3 -24.41 10.64 -26.12
N SER A 4 -23.30 10.07 -26.60
CA SER A 4 -21.98 10.28 -25.93
C SER A 4 -21.55 11.75 -25.91
N LYS A 5 -21.96 12.53 -26.90
CA LYS A 5 -21.65 13.98 -26.99
C LYS A 5 -22.10 14.80 -25.78
N GLU A 6 -23.17 14.37 -25.11
CA GLU A 6 -23.78 15.13 -24.00
C GLU A 6 -23.03 14.97 -22.69
N TRP A 7 -22.31 13.87 -22.50
CA TRP A 7 -21.77 13.53 -21.18
C TRP A 7 -20.33 13.01 -21.18
N LEU A 8 -19.84 12.46 -22.32
CA LEU A 8 -18.54 11.77 -22.35
C LEU A 8 -17.38 12.67 -21.97
N GLN A 9 -17.33 13.91 -22.47
CA GLN A 9 -16.26 14.85 -22.17
C GLN A 9 -16.20 15.17 -20.66
N HIS A 10 -17.36 15.32 -20.03
CA HIS A 10 -17.44 15.51 -18.58
C HIS A 10 -16.97 14.27 -17.81
N ALA A 11 -17.29 13.06 -18.27
CA ALA A 11 -16.84 11.83 -17.65
C ALA A 11 -15.34 11.60 -17.84
N GLN A 12 -14.77 12.00 -18.98
CA GLN A 12 -13.33 11.92 -19.27
C GLN A 12 -12.49 12.87 -18.39
N SER A 13 -13.04 14.00 -17.96
CA SER A 13 -12.36 14.94 -17.05
C SER A 13 -12.29 14.45 -15.60
N LEU A 14 -13.01 13.39 -15.25
CA LEU A 14 -12.98 12.81 -13.91
C LEU A 14 -11.75 11.91 -13.73
N PRO A 15 -11.17 11.84 -12.54
CA PRO A 15 -10.17 10.81 -12.23
C PRO A 15 -10.80 9.42 -12.29
N GLU A 16 -10.00 8.39 -12.56
CA GLU A 16 -10.46 7.01 -12.58
C GLU A 16 -11.14 6.62 -11.24
N GLY A 17 -12.34 6.04 -11.31
CA GLY A 17 -13.22 5.78 -10.17
C GLY A 17 -13.97 7.00 -9.66
N GLY A 18 -13.77 8.16 -10.28
CA GLY A 18 -14.53 9.38 -9.99
C GLY A 18 -15.94 9.32 -10.55
N SER A 19 -16.85 10.05 -9.91
CA SER A 19 -18.23 10.23 -10.37
C SER A 19 -18.72 11.62 -10.04
N ARG A 20 -19.68 12.12 -10.83
CA ARG A 20 -20.35 13.39 -10.63
C ARG A 20 -21.75 13.38 -11.22
N LYS A 21 -22.64 14.20 -10.68
CA LYS A 21 -23.93 14.48 -11.30
C LYS A 21 -23.83 15.76 -12.13
N ILE A 22 -24.49 15.78 -13.28
CA ILE A 22 -24.59 16.91 -14.20
C ILE A 22 -26.03 17.09 -14.66
N PRO A 23 -26.42 18.26 -15.20
CA PRO A 23 -27.71 18.47 -15.79
C PRO A 23 -27.98 17.51 -16.95
N HIS A 24 -29.26 17.26 -17.23
CA HIS A 24 -29.74 16.50 -18.39
C HIS A 24 -31.04 17.07 -18.88
N ASP A 25 -31.25 17.10 -20.19
CA ASP A 25 -32.39 17.75 -20.85
C ASP A 25 -33.78 17.20 -20.46
N CYS A 26 -33.85 16.09 -19.75
CA CYS A 26 -35.10 15.53 -19.26
C CYS A 26 -35.75 16.30 -18.10
N GLY A 27 -35.19 17.44 -17.66
CA GLY A 27 -35.75 18.33 -16.65
C GLY A 27 -34.71 18.97 -15.75
N PRO A 28 -35.13 19.88 -14.82
CA PRO A 28 -34.24 20.68 -14.02
C PRO A 28 -33.40 19.88 -13.02
N GLY A 29 -32.18 20.39 -12.70
CA GLY A 29 -31.28 19.83 -11.70
C GLY A 29 -30.35 18.74 -12.24
N ASP A 30 -29.33 18.38 -11.43
CA ASP A 30 -28.27 17.44 -11.76
C ASP A 30 -28.73 16.00 -11.59
N CYS A 31 -29.39 15.45 -12.61
CA CYS A 31 -29.96 14.09 -12.60
C CYS A 31 -29.17 13.04 -13.39
N LEU A 32 -28.19 13.46 -14.21
CA LEU A 32 -27.34 12.58 -14.97
C LEU A 32 -26.07 12.25 -14.17
N HIS A 33 -25.98 11.01 -13.68
CA HIS A 33 -24.82 10.51 -12.96
C HIS A 33 -23.78 9.98 -13.95
N ILE A 34 -22.61 10.60 -14.01
CA ILE A 34 -21.49 10.20 -14.87
C ILE A 34 -20.38 9.59 -14.05
N ASN A 35 -19.69 8.59 -14.62
CA ASN A 35 -18.64 7.83 -13.94
C ASN A 35 -17.47 7.56 -14.88
N HIS A 36 -16.26 7.69 -14.38
CA HIS A 36 -15.04 7.20 -15.02
C HIS A 36 -14.65 5.85 -14.41
N LYS A 37 -14.97 4.77 -15.11
CA LYS A 37 -14.63 3.40 -14.71
C LYS A 37 -13.29 2.99 -15.33
N ARG A 38 -12.71 1.87 -14.86
CA ARG A 38 -11.47 1.30 -15.36
C ARG A 38 -11.53 0.96 -16.85
N ASP A 39 -12.64 0.39 -17.28
CA ASP A 39 -12.88 -0.17 -18.61
C ASP A 39 -13.62 0.80 -19.56
N GLY A 40 -13.98 2.00 -19.06
CA GLY A 40 -14.68 3.00 -19.87
C GLY A 40 -15.39 4.05 -19.05
N TRP A 41 -16.31 4.74 -19.69
CA TRP A 41 -17.10 5.80 -19.11
C TRP A 41 -18.58 5.43 -19.16
N ALA A 42 -19.28 5.69 -18.06
CA ALA A 42 -20.69 5.37 -17.91
C ALA A 42 -21.50 6.62 -17.57
N ALA A 43 -22.74 6.65 -18.04
CA ALA A 43 -23.71 7.63 -17.62
C ALA A 43 -25.06 6.96 -17.34
N TYR A 44 -25.78 7.47 -16.34
CA TYR A 44 -27.12 7.02 -15.97
C TYR A 44 -27.95 8.20 -15.48
N CYS A 45 -29.08 8.46 -16.12
CA CYS A 45 -30.02 9.48 -15.65
C CYS A 45 -31.03 8.86 -14.69
N HIS A 46 -31.07 9.37 -13.46
CA HIS A 46 -31.99 8.91 -12.43
C HIS A 46 -33.47 9.31 -12.68
N ARG A 47 -33.71 10.22 -13.61
CA ARG A 47 -35.07 10.70 -13.92
C ARG A 47 -35.71 9.97 -15.10
N CYS A 48 -35.02 9.89 -16.23
CA CYS A 48 -35.52 9.23 -17.43
C CYS A 48 -35.00 7.81 -17.64
N ALA A 49 -34.16 7.31 -16.73
CA ALA A 49 -33.54 5.98 -16.76
C ALA A 49 -32.67 5.68 -18.00
N TYR A 50 -32.32 6.70 -18.80
CA TYR A 50 -31.43 6.52 -19.93
C TYR A 50 -30.01 6.20 -19.50
N LYS A 51 -29.35 5.35 -20.26
CA LYS A 51 -27.98 4.85 -20.00
C LYS A 51 -27.06 5.17 -21.16
N GLY A 52 -25.81 5.50 -20.84
CA GLY A 52 -24.72 5.64 -21.78
C GLY A 52 -23.50 4.84 -21.34
N TRP A 53 -22.81 4.25 -22.29
CA TRP A 53 -21.55 3.56 -22.06
C TRP A 53 -20.63 3.77 -23.25
N VAL A 54 -19.39 4.19 -22.98
CA VAL A 54 -18.32 4.28 -23.97
C VAL A 54 -17.14 3.50 -23.42
N PRO A 55 -16.74 2.41 -24.08
CA PRO A 55 -15.57 1.63 -23.66
C PRO A 55 -14.29 2.44 -23.86
N ARG A 56 -13.31 2.23 -23.01
CA ARG A 56 -11.94 2.73 -23.25
C ARG A 56 -11.38 1.99 -24.49
N PRO A 57 -10.72 2.69 -25.41
CA PRO A 57 -10.07 2.04 -26.53
C PRO A 57 -9.13 0.93 -26.04
N ALA A 58 -9.22 -0.26 -26.63
CA ALA A 58 -8.31 -1.35 -26.32
C ALA A 58 -6.90 -0.99 -26.79
N GLU A 59 -5.92 -1.12 -25.86
CA GLU A 59 -4.51 -0.94 -26.18
C GLU A 59 -4.10 -2.00 -27.22
N SER A 60 -3.53 -1.59 -28.34
CA SER A 60 -2.98 -2.50 -29.34
C SER A 60 -1.79 -3.31 -28.77
N LEU A 61 -1.51 -4.47 -29.36
CA LEU A 61 -0.36 -5.28 -28.95
C LEU A 61 0.96 -4.50 -29.00
N THR A 62 1.13 -3.68 -30.04
CA THR A 62 2.32 -2.85 -30.25
C THR A 62 2.46 -1.79 -29.15
N GLU A 63 1.38 -1.09 -28.81
CA GLU A 63 1.35 -0.09 -27.74
C GLU A 63 1.62 -0.73 -26.38
N ARG A 64 1.02 -1.91 -26.13
CA ARG A 64 1.26 -2.69 -24.90
C ARG A 64 2.73 -3.08 -24.78
N LEU A 65 3.35 -3.59 -25.81
CA LEU A 65 4.77 -3.95 -25.82
C LEU A 65 5.67 -2.72 -25.61
N ALA A 66 5.37 -1.62 -26.28
CA ALA A 66 6.11 -0.36 -26.11
C ALA A 66 5.99 0.18 -24.68
N ARG A 67 4.81 0.08 -24.07
CA ARG A 67 4.60 0.45 -22.65
C ARG A 67 5.40 -0.45 -21.72
N LEU A 68 5.37 -1.76 -21.91
CA LEU A 68 6.12 -2.72 -21.07
C LEU A 68 7.62 -2.48 -21.15
N ARG A 69 8.17 -2.23 -22.37
CA ARG A 69 9.59 -1.89 -22.53
C ARG A 69 9.98 -0.61 -21.81
N ARG A 70 9.13 0.43 -21.87
CA ARG A 70 9.38 1.69 -21.13
C ARG A 70 9.36 1.48 -19.61
N ILE A 71 8.43 0.66 -19.10
CA ILE A 71 8.38 0.31 -17.67
C ILE A 71 9.66 -0.43 -17.26
N GLN A 72 10.06 -1.44 -18.02
CA GLN A 72 11.26 -2.22 -17.72
C GLN A 72 12.52 -1.36 -17.71
N ALA A 73 12.71 -0.50 -18.70
CA ALA A 73 13.86 0.42 -18.75
C ALA A 73 13.87 1.38 -17.54
N ALA A 74 12.70 1.90 -17.14
CA ALA A 74 12.59 2.74 -15.96
C ALA A 74 12.90 1.97 -14.66
N GLU A 75 12.48 0.72 -14.54
CA GLU A 75 12.79 -0.14 -13.39
C GLU A 75 14.30 -0.45 -13.29
N GLU A 76 14.96 -0.73 -14.41
CA GLU A 76 16.40 -0.99 -14.46
C GLU A 76 17.21 0.24 -14.06
N ALA A 77 16.86 1.41 -14.58
CA ALA A 77 17.52 2.67 -14.24
C ALA A 77 17.37 3.02 -12.74
N VAL A 78 16.22 2.76 -12.17
CA VAL A 78 15.92 3.04 -10.75
C VAL A 78 16.58 2.04 -9.81
N ALA A 79 16.64 0.77 -10.18
CA ALA A 79 17.28 -0.27 -9.35
C ALA A 79 18.79 -0.01 -9.14
N ALA A 80 19.41 0.75 -10.03
CA ALA A 80 20.82 1.13 -9.92
C ALA A 80 21.09 2.26 -8.91
N SER A 81 20.06 2.96 -8.40
CA SER A 81 20.21 4.12 -7.52
C SER A 81 19.46 3.95 -6.19
N PRO A 82 20.03 4.36 -5.03
CA PRO A 82 19.31 4.43 -3.77
C PRO A 82 18.31 5.59 -3.69
N ALA A 83 18.37 6.55 -4.62
CA ALA A 83 17.50 7.71 -4.64
C ALA A 83 16.02 7.33 -4.87
N LEU A 84 15.12 8.16 -4.38
CA LEU A 84 13.68 7.98 -4.61
C LEU A 84 13.35 8.03 -6.12
N PRO A 85 12.59 7.08 -6.63
CA PRO A 85 12.19 7.04 -8.03
C PRO A 85 11.35 8.24 -8.46
N LEU A 86 11.71 8.90 -9.54
CA LEU A 86 10.94 9.99 -10.15
C LEU A 86 10.35 9.57 -11.51
N PRO A 87 9.24 10.19 -11.96
CA PRO A 87 8.46 11.25 -11.30
C PRO A 87 7.60 10.74 -10.15
N ALA A 88 7.22 11.66 -9.25
CA ALA A 88 6.39 11.38 -8.09
C ALA A 88 5.05 12.10 -8.21
N GLU A 89 3.97 11.36 -8.49
CA GLU A 89 2.61 11.88 -8.37
C GLU A 89 2.15 11.73 -6.92
N LYS A 90 2.06 12.83 -6.20
CA LYS A 90 1.73 12.85 -4.76
C LYS A 90 0.25 13.00 -4.47
N ASN A 91 -0.55 13.49 -5.43
CA ASN A 91 -1.99 13.62 -5.25
C ASN A 91 -2.69 12.27 -5.44
N PRO A 92 -3.22 11.62 -4.41
CA PRO A 92 -3.85 10.31 -4.55
C PRO A 92 -5.04 10.30 -5.51
N SER A 93 -5.73 11.43 -5.69
CA SER A 93 -6.87 11.53 -6.62
C SER A 93 -6.45 11.34 -8.09
N ALA A 94 -5.20 11.61 -8.42
CA ALA A 94 -4.65 11.42 -9.77
C ALA A 94 -4.11 10.00 -10.02
N TRP A 95 -4.08 9.14 -8.99
CA TRP A 95 -3.56 7.78 -9.13
C TRP A 95 -4.57 6.84 -9.78
N PRO A 96 -4.12 5.76 -10.40
CA PRO A 96 -5.00 4.67 -10.81
C PRO A 96 -5.84 4.16 -9.63
N LEU A 97 -7.11 3.84 -9.91
CA LEU A 97 -8.05 3.38 -8.88
C LEU A 97 -7.51 2.18 -8.08
N GLU A 98 -6.84 1.26 -8.76
CA GLU A 98 -6.27 0.06 -8.14
C GLU A 98 -5.19 0.39 -7.10
N ALA A 99 -4.36 1.40 -7.37
CA ALA A 99 -3.31 1.84 -6.46
C ALA A 99 -3.92 2.38 -5.15
N ARG A 100 -4.96 3.19 -5.27
CA ARG A 100 -5.71 3.71 -4.11
C ARG A 100 -6.42 2.59 -3.35
N VAL A 101 -7.16 1.74 -4.07
CA VAL A 101 -7.91 0.62 -3.46
C VAL A 101 -6.99 -0.35 -2.72
N TRP A 102 -5.78 -0.58 -3.24
CA TRP A 102 -4.80 -1.42 -2.55
C TRP A 102 -4.43 -0.85 -1.17
N LEU A 103 -4.18 0.45 -1.06
CA LEU A 103 -3.89 1.12 0.22
C LEU A 103 -5.13 1.21 1.12
N TYR A 104 -6.31 1.54 0.55
CA TYR A 104 -7.55 1.61 1.33
C TYR A 104 -7.93 0.27 1.95
N ARG A 105 -7.70 -0.85 1.26
CA ARG A 105 -7.87 -2.21 1.83
C ARG A 105 -6.94 -2.48 3.00
N ALA A 106 -5.77 -1.87 3.01
CA ALA A 106 -4.86 -1.89 4.16
C ALA A 106 -5.26 -0.89 5.26
N GLY A 107 -6.36 -0.14 5.08
CA GLY A 107 -6.85 0.86 6.03
C GLY A 107 -6.04 2.15 6.04
N ILE A 108 -5.36 2.49 4.93
CA ILE A 108 -4.58 3.71 4.77
C ILE A 108 -5.37 4.67 3.89
N ALA A 109 -5.89 5.75 4.48
CA ALA A 109 -6.65 6.80 3.82
C ALA A 109 -5.72 7.85 3.15
N ASN A 110 -6.29 8.77 2.36
CA ASN A 110 -5.51 9.78 1.65
C ASN A 110 -4.61 10.62 2.57
N GLN A 111 -5.12 11.04 3.72
CA GLN A 111 -4.32 11.80 4.70
C GLN A 111 -3.10 11.00 5.20
N GLU A 112 -3.26 9.69 5.40
CA GLU A 112 -2.16 8.81 5.81
C GLU A 112 -1.18 8.56 4.66
N ILE A 113 -1.67 8.46 3.41
CA ILE A 113 -0.83 8.38 2.20
C ILE A 113 0.10 9.60 2.11
N GLU A 114 -0.45 10.79 2.29
CA GLU A 114 0.29 12.06 2.26
C GLU A 114 1.28 12.16 3.43
N ALA A 115 0.85 11.86 4.65
CA ALA A 115 1.69 11.89 5.85
C ALA A 115 2.87 10.91 5.79
N LEU A 116 2.68 9.73 5.17
CA LEU A 116 3.72 8.74 4.96
C LEU A 116 4.61 9.06 3.76
N GLY A 117 4.24 10.05 2.95
CA GLY A 117 4.94 10.44 1.74
C GLY A 117 4.88 9.37 0.65
N PHE A 118 3.84 8.55 0.64
CA PHE A 118 3.61 7.58 -0.43
C PHE A 118 3.22 8.30 -1.71
N TYR A 119 3.63 7.77 -2.83
CA TYR A 119 3.31 8.37 -4.12
C TYR A 119 3.21 7.34 -5.24
N TRP A 120 2.56 7.72 -6.32
CA TRP A 120 2.51 6.96 -7.56
C TRP A 120 3.65 7.35 -8.48
N ASN A 121 4.38 6.35 -9.00
CA ASN A 121 5.33 6.60 -10.07
C ASN A 121 4.72 6.16 -11.41
N PRO A 122 4.33 7.08 -12.29
CA PRO A 122 3.64 6.77 -13.54
C PRO A 122 4.55 6.10 -14.59
N ARG A 123 5.87 6.28 -14.51
CA ARG A 123 6.81 5.63 -15.43
C ARG A 123 6.95 4.14 -15.14
N MET A 124 7.07 3.77 -13.87
CA MET A 124 7.18 2.39 -13.43
C MET A 124 5.81 1.72 -13.19
N GLN A 125 4.74 2.50 -13.14
CA GLN A 125 3.39 2.04 -12.74
C GLN A 125 3.42 1.32 -11.39
N ARG A 126 4.02 1.98 -10.38
CA ARG A 126 4.20 1.45 -9.03
C ARG A 126 3.83 2.46 -7.97
N VAL A 127 3.29 1.96 -6.86
CA VAL A 127 3.17 2.75 -5.63
C VAL A 127 4.51 2.69 -4.90
N VAL A 128 5.11 3.85 -4.65
CA VAL A 128 6.38 3.98 -3.93
C VAL A 128 6.11 4.29 -2.47
N LEU A 129 6.74 3.52 -1.60
CA LEU A 129 6.62 3.58 -0.14
C LEU A 129 8.01 3.93 0.44
N PRO A 130 8.32 5.21 0.66
CA PRO A 130 9.55 5.63 1.31
C PRO A 130 9.63 5.15 2.76
N VAL A 131 10.80 4.73 3.18
CA VAL A 131 11.13 4.46 4.59
C VAL A 131 12.08 5.55 5.04
N ARG A 132 11.69 6.25 6.09
CA ARG A 132 12.44 7.38 6.63
C ARG A 132 12.96 7.06 8.02
N ASP A 133 14.07 7.68 8.37
CA ASP A 133 14.57 7.68 9.74
C ASP A 133 13.85 8.71 10.62
N LYS A 134 14.32 8.87 11.86
CA LYS A 134 13.74 9.83 12.82
C LYS A 134 13.96 11.30 12.43
N LEU A 135 14.92 11.58 11.55
CA LEU A 135 15.24 12.91 11.04
C LEU A 135 14.44 13.24 9.77
N GLY A 136 13.73 12.25 9.21
CA GLY A 136 12.96 12.39 7.99
C GLY A 136 13.75 12.01 6.72
N ASP A 137 15.02 11.62 6.85
CA ASP A 137 15.83 11.20 5.72
C ASP A 137 15.41 9.83 5.17
N VAL A 138 15.43 9.70 3.85
CA VAL A 138 15.05 8.45 3.18
C VAL A 138 16.18 7.43 3.29
N MET A 139 15.95 6.39 4.06
CA MET A 139 16.89 5.27 4.21
C MET A 139 16.65 4.15 3.19
N TYR A 140 15.43 4.00 2.72
CA TYR A 140 14.99 2.91 1.88
C TYR A 140 13.66 3.23 1.21
N TRP A 141 13.30 2.49 0.21
CA TRP A 141 11.97 2.55 -0.38
C TRP A 141 11.56 1.18 -0.96
N GLN A 142 10.27 0.94 -1.06
CA GLN A 142 9.69 -0.17 -1.79
C GLN A 142 8.74 0.37 -2.86
N ALA A 143 8.84 -0.13 -4.08
CA ALA A 143 7.91 0.21 -5.15
C ALA A 143 7.09 -1.01 -5.56
N ARG A 144 5.80 -0.99 -5.23
CA ARG A 144 4.85 -2.08 -5.46
C ARG A 144 4.14 -1.93 -6.79
N THR A 145 4.22 -2.95 -7.65
CA THR A 145 3.31 -3.06 -8.81
C THR A 145 1.99 -3.68 -8.43
N LEU A 146 0.92 -3.27 -9.11
CA LEU A 146 -0.41 -3.89 -8.99
C LEU A 146 -0.72 -4.76 -10.22
N ASP A 147 0.14 -4.76 -11.20
CA ASP A 147 0.08 -5.70 -12.32
C ASP A 147 0.43 -7.11 -11.82
N LYS A 148 -0.57 -7.98 -11.81
CA LYS A 148 -0.44 -9.37 -11.36
C LYS A 148 0.43 -10.21 -12.28
N THR A 149 0.64 -9.77 -13.52
CA THR A 149 1.46 -10.47 -14.51
C THR A 149 2.95 -10.12 -14.37
N ASN A 150 3.29 -9.05 -13.64
CA ASN A 150 4.67 -8.67 -13.41
C ASN A 150 5.32 -9.58 -12.33
N PRO A 151 6.35 -10.37 -12.67
CA PRO A 151 7.00 -11.28 -11.72
C PRO A 151 7.73 -10.53 -10.59
N ARG A 152 8.15 -9.28 -10.84
CA ARG A 152 8.79 -8.42 -9.82
C ARG A 152 7.74 -7.64 -9.04
N LYS A 153 7.05 -8.31 -8.13
CA LYS A 153 6.02 -7.70 -7.29
C LYS A 153 6.48 -6.44 -6.55
N TYR A 154 7.70 -6.44 -6.04
CA TYR A 154 8.37 -5.29 -5.43
C TYR A 154 9.68 -4.97 -6.14
N LEU A 155 9.95 -3.69 -6.33
CA LEU A 155 11.23 -3.14 -6.70
C LEU A 155 11.79 -2.38 -5.49
N ASN A 156 13.07 -2.54 -5.22
CA ASN A 156 13.73 -1.96 -4.05
C ASN A 156 15.12 -1.44 -4.47
N PRO A 157 15.68 -0.45 -3.76
CA PRO A 157 17.05 -0.04 -3.98
C PRO A 157 18.02 -1.16 -3.55
N ASN A 158 19.15 -1.22 -4.22
CA ASN A 158 20.22 -2.15 -3.86
C ASN A 158 21.04 -1.60 -2.67
N VAL A 159 20.50 -1.79 -1.46
CA VAL A 159 21.14 -1.35 -0.21
C VAL A 159 21.22 -2.49 0.80
N ASP A 160 22.17 -2.40 1.71
CA ASP A 160 22.32 -3.37 2.80
C ASP A 160 21.16 -3.24 3.81
N LYS A 161 20.27 -4.22 3.82
CA LYS A 161 19.11 -4.25 4.72
C LYS A 161 19.42 -4.68 6.15
N ARG A 162 20.62 -5.13 6.45
CA ARG A 162 20.97 -5.66 7.79
C ARG A 162 20.83 -4.62 8.89
N ARG A 163 20.91 -3.32 8.55
CA ARG A 163 20.74 -2.20 9.47
C ARG A 163 19.46 -1.40 9.22
N LEU A 164 18.51 -1.97 8.51
CA LEU A 164 17.24 -1.32 8.17
C LEU A 164 16.07 -1.94 8.93
N VAL A 165 15.30 -1.08 9.57
CA VAL A 165 14.00 -1.40 10.14
C VAL A 165 13.13 -0.14 10.05
N ALA A 166 11.96 -0.27 9.41
CA ALA A 166 11.00 0.84 9.41
C ALA A 166 10.22 0.83 10.72
N ARG A 167 10.10 1.99 11.36
CA ARG A 167 9.48 2.14 12.69
C ARG A 167 8.30 3.09 12.62
N TYR A 168 7.18 2.67 13.17
CA TYR A 168 5.95 3.45 13.23
C TYR A 168 5.39 3.46 14.65
N GLY A 169 4.95 4.63 15.08
CA GLY A 169 4.40 4.83 16.42
C GLY A 169 5.41 4.58 17.54
N ASP A 170 4.95 4.75 18.74
CA ASP A 170 5.67 4.41 19.96
C ASP A 170 4.68 3.77 20.95
N GLY A 171 5.17 2.82 21.75
CA GLY A 171 4.34 2.09 22.70
C GLY A 171 5.14 1.15 23.58
N PRO A 172 4.51 0.53 24.59
CA PRO A 172 5.19 -0.34 25.56
C PRO A 172 5.58 -1.71 24.97
N LEU A 173 4.99 -2.10 23.83
CA LEU A 173 5.23 -3.37 23.14
C LEU A 173 5.76 -3.07 21.75
N ILE A 174 6.82 -3.75 21.30
CA ILE A 174 7.27 -3.73 19.91
C ILE A 174 6.62 -4.89 19.17
N VAL A 175 5.99 -4.58 18.03
CA VAL A 175 5.41 -5.60 17.13
C VAL A 175 6.24 -5.66 15.85
N LEU A 176 6.89 -6.79 15.61
CA LEU A 176 7.65 -7.05 14.40
C LEU A 176 6.73 -7.58 13.31
N THR A 177 6.74 -6.97 12.12
CA THR A 177 5.96 -7.40 10.96
C THR A 177 6.84 -7.55 9.72
N GLU A 178 6.33 -8.21 8.70
CA GLU A 178 7.07 -8.45 7.46
C GLU A 178 7.07 -7.23 6.54
N ASP A 179 5.94 -6.53 6.41
CA ASP A 179 5.74 -5.42 5.47
C ASP A 179 5.37 -4.10 6.14
N LEU A 180 5.59 -2.99 5.41
CA LEU A 180 5.42 -1.62 5.89
C LEU A 180 3.98 -1.30 6.30
N LEU A 181 2.98 -1.78 5.52
CA LEU A 181 1.58 -1.46 5.77
C LEU A 181 1.09 -2.16 7.03
N SER A 182 1.54 -3.41 7.26
CA SER A 182 1.27 -4.15 8.49
C SER A 182 1.87 -3.45 9.70
N ALA A 183 3.15 -3.02 9.65
CA ALA A 183 3.80 -2.30 10.74
C ALA A 183 3.07 -0.99 11.09
N TYR A 184 2.75 -0.20 10.07
CA TYR A 184 2.02 1.06 10.25
C TYR A 184 0.64 0.82 10.88
N LYS A 185 -0.10 -0.15 10.35
CA LYS A 185 -1.46 -0.44 10.82
C LYS A 185 -1.49 -0.95 12.25
N VAL A 186 -0.62 -1.87 12.63
CA VAL A 186 -0.56 -2.33 14.04
C VAL A 186 -0.11 -1.22 14.98
N ALA A 187 0.80 -0.36 14.58
CA ALA A 187 1.21 0.79 15.39
C ALA A 187 0.04 1.74 15.64
N THR A 188 -0.66 2.14 14.58
CA THR A 188 -1.73 3.15 14.67
C THR A 188 -3.02 2.62 15.27
N ARG A 189 -3.35 1.34 15.06
CA ARG A 189 -4.59 0.73 15.56
C ARG A 189 -4.40 0.00 16.89
N GLY A 190 -3.18 -0.49 17.17
CA GLY A 190 -2.85 -1.23 18.39
C GLY A 190 -2.18 -0.41 19.49
N ARG A 191 -1.82 0.85 19.22
CA ARG A 191 -1.06 1.71 20.14
C ARG A 191 0.24 1.08 20.63
N VAL A 192 0.98 0.50 19.71
CA VAL A 192 2.26 -0.20 19.92
C VAL A 192 3.35 0.40 19.03
N ALA A 193 4.60 0.02 19.24
CA ALA A 193 5.67 0.33 18.30
C ALA A 193 5.69 -0.74 17.21
N GLY A 194 5.24 -0.39 15.99
CA GLY A 194 5.27 -1.29 14.83
C GLY A 194 6.62 -1.20 14.12
N TRP A 195 7.35 -2.32 14.05
CA TRP A 195 8.63 -2.41 13.35
C TRP A 195 8.53 -3.35 12.16
N CYS A 196 8.77 -2.83 10.96
CA CYS A 196 8.83 -3.62 9.74
C CYS A 196 10.24 -4.14 9.49
N LEU A 197 10.36 -5.46 9.36
CA LEU A 197 11.64 -6.13 9.10
C LEU A 197 12.07 -6.05 7.62
N LEU A 198 11.19 -5.58 6.72
CA LEU A 198 11.42 -5.58 5.26
C LEU A 198 11.75 -6.99 4.73
N GLY A 199 11.18 -8.00 5.38
CA GLY A 199 11.37 -9.43 5.17
C GLY A 199 11.02 -10.23 6.43
N THR A 200 11.50 -11.47 6.48
CA THR A 200 11.14 -12.46 7.51
C THR A 200 12.28 -12.84 8.46
N LYS A 201 13.33 -12.02 8.55
CA LYS A 201 14.52 -12.30 9.38
C LYS A 201 14.91 -11.08 10.18
N ILE A 202 15.53 -11.29 11.34
CA ILE A 202 16.20 -10.23 12.10
C ILE A 202 17.72 -10.36 11.94
N SER A 203 18.41 -9.24 11.83
CA SER A 203 19.86 -9.14 11.90
C SER A 203 20.32 -8.94 13.35
N ASP A 204 21.61 -9.14 13.62
CA ASP A 204 22.20 -8.86 14.92
C ASP A 204 22.06 -7.39 15.33
N TRP A 205 22.10 -6.48 14.34
CA TRP A 205 21.86 -5.07 14.58
C TRP A 205 20.42 -4.81 15.05
N ILE A 206 19.41 -5.42 14.38
CA ILE A 206 18.01 -5.30 14.82
C ILE A 206 17.83 -5.90 16.22
N ALA A 207 18.45 -7.05 16.48
CA ALA A 207 18.43 -7.67 17.82
C ALA A 207 19.02 -6.74 18.89
N ALA A 208 20.15 -6.09 18.61
CA ALA A 208 20.77 -5.12 19.51
C ALA A 208 19.87 -3.89 19.74
N GLU A 209 19.15 -3.41 18.73
CA GLU A 209 18.15 -2.33 18.87
C GLU A 209 16.98 -2.75 19.76
N LEU A 210 16.52 -4.00 19.64
CA LEU A 210 15.45 -4.54 20.48
C LEU A 210 15.92 -4.69 21.94
N ILE A 211 17.15 -5.17 22.17
CA ILE A 211 17.74 -5.24 23.51
C ILE A 211 17.81 -3.84 24.15
N ARG A 212 18.34 -2.85 23.42
CA ARG A 212 18.44 -1.45 23.89
C ARG A 212 17.09 -0.84 24.21
N SER A 213 16.03 -1.25 23.54
CA SER A 213 14.69 -0.73 23.80
C SER A 213 14.15 -1.14 25.18
N GLY A 214 14.59 -2.27 25.72
CA GLY A 214 14.07 -2.86 26.97
C GLY A 214 12.60 -3.29 26.92
N LYS A 215 11.96 -3.22 25.74
CA LYS A 215 10.53 -3.51 25.55
C LYS A 215 10.30 -4.98 25.21
N PRO A 216 9.18 -5.58 25.65
CA PRO A 216 8.77 -6.88 25.16
C PRO A 216 8.48 -6.84 23.67
N VAL A 217 8.59 -8.00 23.01
CA VAL A 217 8.45 -8.11 21.55
C VAL A 217 7.35 -9.11 21.19
N ALA A 218 6.45 -8.71 20.31
CA ALA A 218 5.53 -9.59 19.63
C ALA A 218 5.99 -9.77 18.18
N VAL A 219 6.07 -11.01 17.71
CA VAL A 219 6.40 -11.33 16.31
C VAL A 219 5.10 -11.67 15.60
N TRP A 220 4.73 -10.84 14.63
CA TRP A 220 3.47 -10.98 13.88
C TRP A 220 3.75 -10.95 12.37
N LEU A 221 4.21 -12.06 11.84
CA LEU A 221 4.45 -12.25 10.41
C LEU A 221 3.19 -12.77 9.72
N ASP A 222 3.25 -12.87 8.40
CA ASP A 222 2.13 -13.37 7.60
C ASP A 222 1.72 -14.79 8.05
N PRO A 223 0.43 -15.14 7.97
CA PRO A 223 -0.11 -16.38 8.55
C PRO A 223 0.26 -17.64 7.77
N ASP A 224 1.00 -17.53 6.68
CA ASP A 224 1.43 -18.66 5.88
C ASP A 224 2.52 -19.51 6.58
N LYS A 225 2.77 -20.70 6.05
CA LYS A 225 3.76 -21.65 6.61
C LYS A 225 5.16 -21.03 6.72
N VAL A 226 5.54 -20.19 5.75
CA VAL A 226 6.88 -19.57 5.70
C VAL A 226 7.00 -18.51 6.79
N GLY A 227 6.01 -17.62 6.89
CA GLY A 227 5.93 -16.59 7.92
C GLY A 227 5.96 -17.20 9.33
N GLN A 228 5.14 -18.22 9.60
CA GLN A 228 5.07 -18.84 10.93
C GLN A 228 6.36 -19.62 11.28
N THR A 229 6.99 -20.28 10.33
CA THR A 229 8.30 -20.92 10.54
C THR A 229 9.39 -19.89 10.89
N ASN A 230 9.39 -18.74 10.19
CA ASN A 230 10.36 -17.69 10.47
C ASN A 230 10.05 -16.95 11.79
N ALA A 231 8.78 -16.75 12.12
CA ALA A 231 8.38 -16.19 13.41
C ALA A 231 8.92 -17.04 14.57
N ALA A 232 8.80 -18.36 14.50
CA ALA A 232 9.36 -19.26 15.51
C ALA A 232 10.88 -19.12 15.64
N LYS A 233 11.62 -19.00 14.52
CA LYS A 233 13.07 -18.80 14.53
C LYS A 233 13.45 -17.46 15.19
N ILE A 234 12.75 -16.38 14.83
CA ILE A 234 12.97 -15.06 15.42
C ILE A 234 12.73 -15.12 16.94
N ILE A 235 11.63 -15.70 17.39
CA ILE A 235 11.31 -15.82 18.80
C ILE A 235 12.41 -16.60 19.56
N LYS A 236 12.86 -17.73 18.99
CA LYS A 236 13.96 -18.50 19.58
C LYS A 236 15.23 -17.66 19.72
N GLN A 237 15.59 -16.89 18.69
CA GLN A 237 16.76 -16.01 18.71
C GLN A 237 16.60 -14.89 19.75
N LEU A 238 15.45 -14.20 19.81
CA LEU A 238 15.20 -13.13 20.79
C LEU A 238 15.22 -13.62 22.23
N ARG A 239 14.63 -14.79 22.49
CA ARG A 239 14.66 -15.42 23.82
C ARG A 239 16.07 -15.80 24.26
N ALA A 240 16.91 -16.25 23.32
CA ALA A 240 18.32 -16.52 23.62
C ALA A 240 19.10 -15.26 24.03
N TYR A 241 18.64 -14.09 23.59
CA TYR A 241 19.16 -12.78 24.02
C TYR A 241 18.46 -12.21 25.28
N GLY A 242 17.61 -12.99 25.94
CA GLY A 242 16.88 -12.54 27.15
C GLY A 242 15.69 -11.63 26.88
N ILE A 243 15.27 -11.48 25.62
CA ILE A 243 14.10 -10.65 25.28
C ILE A 243 12.82 -11.47 25.45
N ALA A 244 11.85 -10.94 26.19
CA ALA A 244 10.50 -11.49 26.26
C ALA A 244 9.84 -11.40 24.88
N ALA A 245 9.75 -12.52 24.16
CA ALA A 245 9.21 -12.57 22.80
C ALA A 245 8.07 -13.58 22.67
N ARG A 246 7.02 -13.22 21.94
CA ARG A 246 5.81 -14.02 21.71
C ARG A 246 5.39 -14.01 20.24
N ASN A 247 4.72 -15.06 19.81
CA ASN A 247 4.11 -15.12 18.48
C ASN A 247 2.67 -14.57 18.53
N VAL A 248 2.31 -13.78 17.52
CA VAL A 248 0.93 -13.42 17.24
C VAL A 248 0.53 -14.10 15.94
N VAL A 249 -0.54 -14.89 16.00
CA VAL A 249 -1.08 -15.58 14.83
C VAL A 249 -2.45 -15.01 14.52
N SER A 250 -2.69 -14.67 13.28
CA SER A 250 -3.96 -14.16 12.76
C SER A 250 -4.41 -14.95 11.54
N SER A 251 -5.68 -14.85 11.18
CA SER A 251 -6.25 -15.51 10.00
C SER A 251 -5.86 -14.86 8.66
N LYS A 252 -5.37 -13.60 8.71
CA LYS A 252 -4.98 -12.79 7.56
C LYS A 252 -3.75 -11.96 7.92
N ASP A 253 -3.09 -11.40 6.89
CA ASP A 253 -2.02 -10.43 7.09
C ASP A 253 -2.49 -9.29 8.01
N PRO A 254 -1.66 -8.77 8.93
CA PRO A 254 -2.07 -7.72 9.86
C PRO A 254 -2.70 -6.50 9.19
N LYS A 255 -2.22 -6.10 8.01
CA LYS A 255 -2.77 -4.99 7.22
C LYS A 255 -4.22 -5.19 6.76
N LEU A 256 -4.72 -6.43 6.75
CA LEU A 256 -6.08 -6.76 6.30
C LEU A 256 -7.08 -6.94 7.45
N LEU A 257 -6.61 -6.90 8.70
CA LEU A 257 -7.45 -7.04 9.89
C LEU A 257 -8.18 -5.74 10.24
N GLN A 258 -9.31 -5.84 10.92
CA GLN A 258 -10.02 -4.69 11.48
C GLN A 258 -9.33 -4.18 12.76
N ARG A 259 -9.65 -2.95 13.17
CA ARG A 259 -9.05 -2.31 14.35
C ARG A 259 -9.26 -3.14 15.62
N GLU A 260 -10.47 -3.63 15.80
CA GLU A 260 -10.89 -4.41 16.97
C GLU A 260 -10.15 -5.75 17.04
N GLU A 261 -9.94 -6.40 15.88
CA GLU A 261 -9.16 -7.64 15.79
C GLU A 261 -7.70 -7.40 16.20
N ILE A 262 -7.09 -6.32 15.70
CA ILE A 262 -5.73 -5.93 16.06
C ILE A 262 -5.63 -5.66 17.56
N ALA A 263 -6.53 -4.84 18.10
CA ALA A 263 -6.53 -4.50 19.53
C ALA A 263 -6.69 -5.74 20.42
N CYS A 264 -7.58 -6.65 20.07
CA CYS A 264 -7.80 -7.91 20.80
C CYS A 264 -6.54 -8.80 20.79
N LEU A 265 -5.89 -8.98 19.63
CA LEU A 265 -4.70 -9.80 19.51
C LEU A 265 -3.51 -9.22 20.28
N ILE A 266 -3.36 -7.88 20.28
CA ILE A 266 -2.31 -7.19 21.03
C ILE A 266 -2.57 -7.28 22.54
N ALA A 267 -3.81 -7.09 23.01
CA ALA A 267 -4.15 -7.21 24.42
C ALA A 267 -3.80 -8.58 24.99
N ARG A 268 -4.04 -9.66 24.24
CA ARG A 268 -3.63 -11.04 24.60
C ARG A 268 -2.11 -11.21 24.75
N CYS A 269 -1.33 -10.33 24.12
CA CYS A 269 0.13 -10.34 24.25
C CYS A 269 0.62 -9.56 25.49
N ALA A 270 -0.16 -8.61 25.98
CA ALA A 270 0.21 -7.77 27.15
C ALA A 270 -0.10 -8.43 28.50
N THR A 271 -1.06 -9.36 28.55
CA THR A 271 -1.64 -9.94 29.78
C THR A 271 -0.94 -11.20 30.32
N LYS A 272 0.20 -11.57 29.80
CA LYS A 272 0.99 -12.73 30.30
C LYS A 272 2.45 -12.33 30.45
#